data_39c75483f63b3413fa65af0efd2c5cbb
#
_entry.id   39c75483f63b3413fa65af0efd2c5cbb
#
_cell.length_a   1.000
_cell.length_b   1.000
_cell.length_c   1.000
_cell.angle_alpha   90.00
_cell.angle_beta   90.00
_cell.angle_gamma   90.00
#
_symmetry.space_group_name_H-M   'P 1'
#
loop_
_entity.id
_entity.type
_entity.pdbx_description
1 polymer ?
#
loop_
_entity_poly.entity_id
_entity_poly.type
_entity_poly.pdbx_seq_one_letter_code
_entity_poly.pdbx_strand_id
1 'polypeptide(L)'
;MKSETKIVLVLVTAPNLKAARQLSRAALEARLIACANLIPHIESHYWWQGKIESAPEVLLILKTTSARVGLLEKLILSKHPYDTPEFIFLKVARGNKRYLNWLAGAVR
;
A
#
# COMPACT_ATOMS: atom_id res chain seq x y z
N MET A 1 21.68 18.03 -13.51
CA MET A 1 20.38 17.36 -13.61
C MET A 1 19.96 16.81 -12.26
N LYS A 2 18.79 17.04 -11.93
CA LYS A 2 18.28 16.51 -10.69
C LYS A 2 17.64 15.14 -10.91
N SER A 3 17.74 14.29 -9.93
CA SER A 3 17.09 13.00 -9.99
C SER A 3 15.59 13.20 -9.87
N GLU A 4 14.87 12.38 -10.59
CA GLU A 4 13.42 12.37 -10.49
C GLU A 4 13.00 11.55 -9.29
N THR A 5 11.96 12.04 -8.60
CA THR A 5 11.34 11.26 -7.54
C THR A 5 10.53 10.16 -8.19
N LYS A 6 10.82 8.94 -7.80
CA LYS A 6 10.11 7.78 -8.34
C LYS A 6 8.87 7.47 -7.51
N ILE A 7 7.75 7.48 -8.19
CA ILE A 7 6.45 7.21 -7.56
C ILE A 7 6.15 5.73 -7.72
N VAL A 8 5.62 5.14 -6.66
CA VAL A 8 5.22 3.74 -6.67
C VAL A 8 3.83 3.59 -6.06
N LEU A 9 3.15 2.53 -6.47
CA LEU A 9 1.92 2.07 -5.84
C LEU A 9 2.25 0.81 -5.05
N VAL A 10 1.72 0.72 -3.84
CA VAL A 10 1.89 -0.47 -3.01
C VAL A 10 0.52 -1.12 -2.84
N LEU A 11 0.45 -2.42 -3.10
CA LEU A 11 -0.77 -3.18 -2.93
C LEU A 11 -0.68 -4.01 -1.66
N VAL A 12 -1.72 -3.90 -0.84
CA VAL A 12 -1.85 -4.64 0.42
C VAL A 12 -3.30 -5.09 0.51
N THR A 13 -3.55 -6.31 0.98
CA THR A 13 -4.91 -6.73 1.29
C THR A 13 -5.08 -6.85 2.79
N ALA A 14 -6.30 -6.62 3.27
CA ALA A 14 -6.62 -6.68 4.68
C ALA A 14 -7.96 -7.41 4.86
N PRO A 15 -8.20 -8.00 6.05
CA PRO A 15 -9.41 -8.80 6.24
C PRO A 15 -10.70 -7.98 6.30
N ASN A 16 -10.62 -6.71 6.67
CA ASN A 16 -11.81 -5.87 6.81
C ASN A 16 -11.42 -4.39 6.78
N LEU A 17 -12.42 -3.53 6.73
CA LEU A 17 -12.20 -2.09 6.66
C LEU A 17 -11.52 -1.54 7.92
N LYS A 18 -11.83 -2.11 9.07
CA LYS A 18 -11.19 -1.64 10.32
C LYS A 18 -9.69 -1.80 10.24
N ALA A 19 -9.23 -2.99 9.86
CA ALA A 19 -7.79 -3.25 9.72
C ALA A 19 -7.18 -2.37 8.62
N ALA A 20 -7.86 -2.24 7.49
CA ALA A 20 -7.38 -1.43 6.38
C ALA A 20 -7.23 0.04 6.79
N ARG A 21 -8.19 0.58 7.53
CA ARG A 21 -8.15 1.96 8.01
C ARG A 21 -7.02 2.17 9.00
N GLN A 22 -6.78 1.21 9.88
CA GLN A 22 -5.68 1.30 10.85
C GLN A 22 -4.33 1.32 10.17
N LEU A 23 -4.12 0.44 9.19
CA LEU A 23 -2.87 0.41 8.42
C LEU A 23 -2.66 1.70 7.66
N SER A 24 -3.70 2.18 6.97
CA SER A 24 -3.64 3.41 6.19
C SER A 24 -3.33 4.62 7.07
N ARG A 25 -4.01 4.71 8.21
CA ARG A 25 -3.83 5.83 9.13
C ARG A 25 -2.41 5.86 9.68
N ALA A 26 -1.91 4.70 10.10
CA ALA A 26 -0.55 4.61 10.64
C ALA A 26 0.47 5.06 9.59
N ALA A 27 0.30 4.62 8.34
CA ALA A 27 1.22 4.99 7.27
C ALA A 27 1.15 6.48 6.93
N LEU A 28 -0.06 7.05 6.93
CA LEU A 28 -0.24 8.49 6.69
C LEU A 28 0.37 9.33 7.80
N GLU A 29 0.13 8.95 9.05
CA GLU A 29 0.66 9.70 10.20
C GLU A 29 2.18 9.66 10.24
N ALA A 30 2.77 8.57 9.80
CA ALA A 30 4.22 8.43 9.72
C ALA A 30 4.81 9.12 8.48
N ARG A 31 3.99 9.72 7.64
CA ARG A 31 4.42 10.40 6.40
C ARG A 31 5.11 9.45 5.42
N LEU A 32 4.77 8.17 5.47
CA LEU A 32 5.33 7.16 4.58
C LEU A 32 4.52 6.97 3.31
N ILE A 33 3.31 7.51 3.26
CA ILE A 33 2.48 7.52 2.05
C ILE A 33 1.82 8.87 1.92
N ALA A 34 1.46 9.23 0.70
CA ALA A 34 0.71 10.45 0.43
C ALA A 34 -0.79 10.17 0.43
N CYS A 35 -1.18 8.95 0.09
CA CYS A 35 -2.58 8.64 -0.15
C CYS A 35 -2.79 7.13 0.01
N ALA A 36 -3.94 6.76 0.54
CA ALA A 36 -4.39 5.38 0.59
C ALA A 36 -5.79 5.32 -0.01
N ASN A 37 -5.96 4.44 -0.99
CA ASN A 37 -7.28 4.14 -1.53
C ASN A 37 -7.68 2.76 -1.04
N LEU A 38 -8.87 2.65 -0.48
CA LEU A 38 -9.37 1.39 0.05
C LEU A 38 -10.54 0.93 -0.82
N ILE A 39 -10.43 -0.28 -1.35
CA ILE A 39 -11.48 -0.90 -2.16
C ILE A 39 -12.04 -2.06 -1.35
N PRO A 40 -13.22 -1.89 -0.74
CA PRO A 40 -13.82 -2.95 0.05
C PRO A 40 -14.50 -4.00 -0.82
N HIS A 41 -14.81 -5.13 -0.21
CA HIS A 41 -15.63 -6.17 -0.82
C HIS A 41 -15.00 -6.79 -2.07
N ILE A 42 -13.66 -6.92 -2.09
CA ILE A 42 -13.06 -7.75 -3.13
C ILE A 42 -13.18 -9.20 -2.69
N GLU A 43 -13.23 -10.08 -3.69
CA GLU A 43 -13.32 -11.50 -3.44
C GLU A 43 -11.97 -12.11 -3.86
N SER A 44 -11.24 -12.64 -2.87
CA SER A 44 -9.89 -13.17 -3.11
C SER A 44 -9.92 -14.69 -3.13
N HIS A 45 -9.29 -15.29 -4.12
CA HIS A 45 -9.13 -16.74 -4.24
C HIS A 45 -7.64 -17.01 -4.33
N TYR A 46 -7.14 -17.94 -3.50
CA TYR A 46 -5.69 -18.13 -3.39
C TYR A 46 -5.35 -19.50 -2.84
N TRP A 47 -4.11 -19.90 -3.06
CA TRP A 47 -3.57 -21.12 -2.47
C TRP A 47 -3.07 -20.83 -1.07
N TRP A 48 -3.48 -21.68 -0.12
CA TRP A 48 -3.00 -21.59 1.25
C TRP A 48 -2.91 -22.99 1.83
N GLN A 49 -1.71 -23.39 2.26
CA GLN A 49 -1.45 -24.68 2.89
C GLN A 49 -1.99 -25.86 2.06
N GLY A 50 -1.74 -25.82 0.76
CA GLY A 50 -2.10 -26.90 -0.15
C GLY A 50 -3.55 -26.92 -0.59
N LYS A 51 -4.34 -25.90 -0.25
CA LYS A 51 -5.76 -25.82 -0.62
C LYS A 51 -6.07 -24.49 -1.28
N ILE A 52 -7.13 -24.50 -2.08
CA ILE A 52 -7.67 -23.25 -2.64
C ILE A 52 -8.66 -22.71 -1.62
N GLU A 53 -8.40 -21.47 -1.20
CA GLU A 53 -9.23 -20.77 -0.23
C GLU A 53 -9.85 -19.55 -0.89
N SER A 54 -10.92 -19.05 -0.30
CA SER A 54 -11.48 -17.76 -0.73
C SER A 54 -11.93 -16.99 0.50
N ALA A 55 -11.83 -15.66 0.39
CA ALA A 55 -12.23 -14.78 1.49
C ALA A 55 -12.57 -13.41 0.95
N PRO A 56 -13.52 -12.71 1.58
CA PRO A 56 -13.71 -11.29 1.30
C PRO A 56 -12.54 -10.53 1.91
N GLU A 57 -12.07 -9.52 1.17
CA GLU A 57 -10.96 -8.69 1.63
C GLU A 57 -11.16 -7.24 1.22
N VAL A 58 -10.29 -6.38 1.74
CA VAL A 58 -10.17 -4.99 1.33
C VAL A 58 -8.83 -4.84 0.64
N LEU A 59 -8.82 -4.23 -0.55
CA LEU A 59 -7.57 -3.92 -1.24
C LEU A 59 -7.17 -2.49 -0.88
N LEU A 60 -5.95 -2.34 -0.39
CA LEU A 60 -5.34 -1.03 -0.16
C LEU A 60 -4.40 -0.73 -1.30
N ILE A 61 -4.56 0.46 -1.88
CA ILE A 61 -3.60 0.99 -2.84
C ILE A 61 -2.93 2.18 -2.15
N LEU A 62 -1.66 2.00 -1.78
CA LEU A 62 -0.90 3.02 -1.07
C LEU A 62 0.01 3.71 -2.07
N LYS A 63 0.04 5.04 -2.05
CA LYS A 63 0.83 5.81 -3.01
C LYS A 63 1.98 6.50 -2.29
N THR A 64 3.19 6.24 -2.75
CA THR A 64 4.39 6.74 -2.08
C THR A 64 5.54 6.90 -3.07
N THR A 65 6.73 7.14 -2.55
CA THR A 65 7.96 7.20 -3.34
C THR A 65 8.79 5.96 -3.08
N SER A 66 9.60 5.58 -4.06
CA SER A 66 10.43 4.37 -3.92
C SER A 66 11.37 4.45 -2.72
N ALA A 67 11.80 5.65 -2.34
CA ALA A 67 12.70 5.82 -1.20
C ALA A 67 12.07 5.42 0.13
N ARG A 68 10.73 5.38 0.22
CA ARG A 68 10.03 5.09 1.47
C ARG A 68 9.47 3.68 1.55
N VAL A 69 9.58 2.91 0.48
CA VAL A 69 8.97 1.57 0.43
C VAL A 69 9.49 0.66 1.55
N GLY A 70 10.80 0.70 1.83
CA GLY A 70 11.37 -0.15 2.87
C GLY A 70 10.80 0.14 4.25
N LEU A 71 10.70 1.41 4.63
CA LEU A 71 10.11 1.80 5.92
C LEU A 71 8.62 1.51 5.96
N LEU A 72 7.93 1.72 4.84
CA LEU A 72 6.51 1.42 4.73
C LEU A 72 6.27 -0.07 4.94
N GLU A 73 7.07 -0.91 4.30
CA GLU A 73 6.95 -2.35 4.45
C GLU A 73 7.10 -2.76 5.92
N LYS A 74 8.11 -2.23 6.60
CA LYS A 74 8.32 -2.53 8.01
C LYS A 74 7.09 -2.15 8.85
N LEU A 75 6.56 -0.97 8.60
CA LEU A 75 5.39 -0.50 9.35
C LEU A 75 4.18 -1.40 9.12
N ILE A 76 3.90 -1.70 7.86
CA ILE A 76 2.73 -2.52 7.51
C ILE A 76 2.88 -3.92 8.11
N LEU A 77 4.03 -4.55 7.95
CA LEU A 77 4.24 -5.91 8.48
C LEU A 77 4.13 -5.96 9.99
N SER A 78 4.55 -4.89 10.69
CA SER A 78 4.50 -4.84 12.14
C SER A 78 3.07 -4.75 12.68
N LYS A 79 2.13 -4.26 11.88
CA LYS A 79 0.75 -4.00 12.33
C LYS A 79 -0.28 -4.87 11.65
N HIS A 80 0.12 -5.62 10.63
CA HIS A 80 -0.83 -6.43 9.86
C HIS A 80 -1.28 -7.65 10.65
N PRO A 81 -2.59 -7.97 10.63
CA PRO A 81 -3.10 -9.14 11.36
C PRO A 81 -2.74 -10.48 10.75
N TYR A 82 -2.33 -10.52 9.48
CA TYR A 82 -1.96 -11.78 8.82
C TYR A 82 -0.55 -12.19 9.16
N ASP A 83 -0.33 -13.52 9.17
CA ASP A 83 1.00 -14.10 9.29
C ASP A 83 1.84 -13.79 8.05
N THR A 84 1.24 -13.89 6.88
CA THR A 84 1.92 -13.66 5.60
C THR A 84 1.14 -12.65 4.76
N PRO A 85 1.27 -11.34 5.09
CA PRO A 85 0.50 -10.35 4.37
C PRO A 85 1.05 -10.06 2.99
N GLU A 86 0.16 -9.66 2.08
CA GLU A 86 0.57 -9.18 0.78
C GLU A 86 1.19 -7.79 0.94
N PHE A 87 2.34 -7.60 0.32
CA PHE A 87 2.98 -6.28 0.20
C PHE A 87 3.78 -6.31 -1.08
N ILE A 88 3.24 -5.75 -2.14
CA ILE A 88 3.96 -5.67 -3.42
C ILE A 88 3.87 -4.24 -3.91
N PHE A 89 4.88 -3.80 -4.66
CA PHE A 89 4.82 -2.47 -5.22
C PHE A 89 5.04 -2.48 -6.72
N LEU A 90 4.44 -1.49 -7.36
CA LEU A 90 4.50 -1.30 -8.80
C LEU A 90 5.08 0.08 -9.09
N LYS A 91 5.99 0.14 -10.03
CA LYS A 91 6.57 1.42 -10.43
C LYS A 91 5.60 2.14 -11.35
N VAL A 92 5.42 3.43 -11.10
CA VAL A 92 4.58 4.28 -11.94
C VAL A 92 5.45 4.84 -13.04
N ALA A 93 5.15 4.49 -14.30
CA ALA A 93 5.95 4.91 -15.43
C ALA A 93 5.80 6.41 -15.71
N ARG A 94 4.58 6.93 -15.61
CA ARG A 94 4.32 8.35 -15.81
C ARG A 94 2.93 8.70 -15.28
N GLY A 95 2.67 9.99 -15.14
CA GLY A 95 1.38 10.48 -14.69
C GLY A 95 1.31 11.99 -14.83
N ASN A 96 0.20 12.56 -14.37
CA ASN A 96 0.02 14.01 -14.38
C ASN A 96 1.07 14.67 -13.48
N LYS A 97 1.80 15.63 -14.02
CA LYS A 97 2.92 16.23 -13.31
C LYS A 97 2.53 16.91 -12.01
N ARG A 98 1.43 17.66 -12.01
CA ARG A 98 0.97 18.36 -10.79
C ARG A 98 0.61 17.35 -9.71
N TYR A 99 -0.07 16.28 -10.10
CA TYR A 99 -0.45 15.24 -9.14
C TYR A 99 0.78 14.53 -8.57
N LEU A 100 1.71 14.15 -9.44
CA LEU A 100 2.92 13.45 -8.99
C LEU A 100 3.78 14.33 -8.09
N ASN A 101 3.84 15.64 -8.39
CA ASN A 101 4.57 16.56 -7.54
C ASN A 101 3.92 16.71 -6.17
N TRP A 102 2.58 16.78 -6.14
CA TRP A 102 1.86 16.81 -4.87
C TRP A 102 2.15 15.55 -4.05
N LEU A 103 2.08 14.41 -4.71
CA LEU A 103 2.31 13.12 -4.05
C LEU A 103 3.71 13.06 -3.45
N ALA A 104 4.72 13.41 -4.23
CA ALA A 104 6.10 13.40 -3.76
C ALA A 104 6.30 14.35 -2.58
N GLY A 105 5.64 15.52 -2.60
CA GLY A 105 5.78 16.51 -1.54
C GLY A 105 5.08 16.12 -0.25
N ALA A 106 4.09 15.23 -0.30
CA ALA A 106 3.35 14.80 0.88
C ALA A 106 4.08 13.72 1.68
N VAL A 107 5.06 13.06 1.07
CA VAL A 107 5.82 11.99 1.70
C VAL A 107 7.10 12.56 2.31
N ARG A 108 7.47 12.08 3.47
CA ARG A 108 8.65 12.59 4.19
C ARG A 108 9.69 11.53 4.40
#